data_db83995b98ca393a55f88c6a2f7eccbd
#
_entry.id   db83995b98ca393a55f88c6a2f7eccbd
#
_cell.length_a   1.000
_cell.length_b   1.000
_cell.length_c   1.000
_cell.angle_alpha   90.00
_cell.angle_beta   90.00
_cell.angle_gamma   90.00
#
_symmetry.space_group_name_H-M   'P 1'
#
loop_
_entity.id
_entity.type
_entity.pdbx_description
1 polymer ?
#
loop_
_entity_poly.entity_id
_entity_poly.type
_entity_poly.pdbx_seq_one_letter_code
_entity_poly.pdbx_strand_id
1 'polypeptide(L)'
;MTVIPEYANISLGDARELFMYIEKQEILKDYSFPTHPGKDGYYRIYVSDPTKKAGRRQLFSRDLDELREKVYEHEKGMVGRVRKTFKETYDLALSEKLRYTKDPDRQLSRQNTVSVCRSNYRRFFDGTGFESMYMDTITKSDIEGIIFYNLDRYSLRTKAFNALKGILNAAFTLAYEEYWITDNVFSRVRFDKFAGMIAPDVDIEKRVHSSDEVSRILDELHRYQHKKPAYMPAYALEMQIITGARRGEIPPLRRSDVHDVYISICREQITVKKNGDVPTHYKIVEHTKTYRDRYFPRSRALNEFLERLYASLDEFYPDSPYLFPDDTDNGVIHNNTPYRLYERICHRLGIKISRDEIKGTHSFRRNAITDVVNASGGNVILAAKLFGNSPDVATKNYYTGIDTKEALKVLNKRKLS
;
A
#
# COMPACT_ATOMS: atom_id res chain seq x y z
N MET A 1 -24.25 -23.87 46.95
CA MET A 1 -23.46 -24.81 46.17
C MET A 1 -24.18 -25.02 44.86
N THR A 2 -23.74 -24.31 43.85
CA THR A 2 -24.31 -24.38 42.49
C THR A 2 -23.52 -25.46 41.75
N VAL A 3 -24.20 -26.53 41.40
CA VAL A 3 -23.64 -27.65 40.61
C VAL A 3 -23.39 -27.13 39.21
N ILE A 4 -22.11 -27.05 38.82
CA ILE A 4 -21.70 -26.81 37.43
C ILE A 4 -21.81 -28.16 36.71
N PRO A 5 -22.59 -28.28 35.61
CA PRO A 5 -22.66 -29.56 34.88
C PRO A 5 -21.31 -29.87 34.19
N GLU A 6 -20.97 -31.16 34.19
CA GLU A 6 -19.82 -31.77 33.52
C GLU A 6 -19.84 -31.58 31.99
N TYR A 7 -19.41 -30.41 31.51
CA TYR A 7 -19.12 -30.20 30.07
C TYR A 7 -17.62 -30.05 29.79
N ALA A 8 -16.78 -30.66 30.62
CA ALA A 8 -15.34 -30.43 30.57
C ALA A 8 -14.54 -31.26 29.55
N ASN A 9 -15.21 -32.08 28.67
CA ASN A 9 -14.49 -32.97 27.75
C ASN A 9 -15.14 -33.11 26.35
N ILE A 10 -15.78 -32.07 25.85
CA ILE A 10 -16.21 -32.09 24.43
C ILE A 10 -15.03 -31.67 23.57
N SER A 11 -14.55 -32.53 22.67
CA SER A 11 -13.52 -32.14 21.71
C SER A 11 -14.02 -31.02 20.80
N LEU A 12 -13.10 -30.22 20.25
CA LEU A 12 -13.45 -29.18 19.27
C LEU A 12 -14.21 -29.76 18.07
N GLY A 13 -13.99 -31.03 17.72
CA GLY A 13 -14.70 -31.76 16.68
C GLY A 13 -16.15 -32.02 17.07
N ASP A 14 -16.38 -32.57 18.26
CA ASP A 14 -17.72 -32.89 18.76
C ASP A 14 -18.57 -31.62 18.97
N ALA A 15 -17.97 -30.55 19.43
CA ALA A 15 -18.63 -29.24 19.57
C ALA A 15 -19.06 -28.69 18.18
N ARG A 16 -18.26 -28.88 17.15
CA ARG A 16 -18.56 -28.46 15.78
C ARG A 16 -19.68 -29.30 15.18
N GLU A 17 -19.68 -30.60 15.39
CA GLU A 17 -20.74 -31.49 14.94
C GLU A 17 -22.08 -31.18 15.62
N LEU A 18 -22.04 -30.94 16.93
CA LEU A 18 -23.24 -30.52 17.68
C LEU A 18 -23.79 -29.17 17.18
N PHE A 19 -22.93 -28.19 16.91
CA PHE A 19 -23.34 -26.93 16.32
C PHE A 19 -23.98 -27.10 14.96
N MET A 20 -23.39 -27.90 14.08
CA MET A 20 -23.95 -28.20 12.75
C MET A 20 -25.28 -28.92 12.84
N TYR A 21 -25.44 -29.84 13.79
CA TYR A 21 -26.69 -30.53 14.05
C TYR A 21 -27.80 -29.59 14.51
N ILE A 22 -27.51 -28.69 15.48
CA ILE A 22 -28.46 -27.70 15.98
C ILE A 22 -28.88 -26.74 14.86
N GLU A 23 -27.91 -26.22 14.09
CA GLU A 23 -28.17 -25.35 12.94
C GLU A 23 -29.10 -26.02 11.92
N LYS A 24 -28.84 -27.29 11.63
CA LYS A 24 -29.67 -28.08 10.71
C LYS A 24 -31.10 -28.23 11.23
N GLN A 25 -31.30 -28.52 12.51
CA GLN A 25 -32.63 -28.64 13.10
C GLN A 25 -33.38 -27.30 13.08
N GLU A 26 -32.71 -26.19 13.37
CA GLU A 26 -33.29 -24.85 13.32
C GLU A 26 -33.78 -24.49 11.91
N ILE A 27 -33.01 -24.79 10.88
CA ILE A 27 -33.38 -24.52 9.49
C ILE A 27 -34.56 -25.41 9.04
N LEU A 28 -34.52 -26.69 9.38
CA LEU A 28 -35.51 -27.67 8.91
C LEU A 28 -36.86 -27.55 9.62
N LYS A 29 -36.94 -26.91 10.79
CA LYS A 29 -38.22 -26.76 11.54
C LYS A 29 -39.26 -25.94 10.78
N ASP A 30 -38.87 -25.02 9.92
CA ASP A 30 -39.76 -24.16 9.14
C ASP A 30 -40.37 -24.88 7.93
N TYR A 31 -40.00 -26.14 7.70
CA TYR A 31 -40.45 -26.95 6.58
C TYR A 31 -41.35 -28.09 6.99
N SER A 32 -42.52 -28.19 6.33
CA SER A 32 -43.45 -29.33 6.46
C SER A 32 -43.07 -30.40 5.47
N PHE A 33 -42.32 -31.42 5.90
CA PHE A 33 -41.91 -32.52 5.06
C PHE A 33 -43.12 -33.53 4.85
N PRO A 34 -43.25 -34.07 3.61
CA PRO A 34 -44.30 -35.08 3.37
C PRO A 34 -44.01 -36.35 4.15
N THR A 35 -45.03 -36.94 4.74
CA THR A 35 -44.94 -38.22 5.51
C THR A 35 -44.91 -39.42 4.63
N HIS A 36 -45.42 -39.34 3.38
CA HIS A 36 -45.43 -40.44 2.41
C HIS A 36 -44.95 -39.96 1.04
N PRO A 37 -44.28 -40.83 0.27
CA PRO A 37 -43.87 -40.53 -1.09
C PRO A 37 -45.10 -40.41 -2.02
N GLY A 38 -44.96 -39.67 -3.11
CA GLY A 38 -45.95 -39.67 -4.20
C GLY A 38 -46.08 -41.00 -4.91
N LYS A 39 -47.07 -41.13 -5.80
CA LYS A 39 -47.33 -42.37 -6.56
C LYS A 39 -46.13 -42.92 -7.34
N ASP A 40 -45.17 -42.07 -7.63
CA ASP A 40 -43.92 -42.39 -8.33
C ASP A 40 -42.75 -42.67 -7.38
N GLY A 41 -43.00 -42.78 -6.09
CA GLY A 41 -42.00 -43.12 -5.07
C GLY A 41 -41.09 -41.96 -4.64
N TYR A 42 -41.39 -40.70 -5.00
CA TYR A 42 -40.58 -39.54 -4.61
C TYR A 42 -41.28 -38.69 -3.55
N TYR A 43 -40.53 -38.28 -2.53
CA TYR A 43 -40.86 -37.20 -1.64
C TYR A 43 -40.54 -35.90 -2.36
N ARG A 44 -41.39 -34.85 -2.23
CA ARG A 44 -41.21 -33.56 -2.88
C ARG A 44 -41.53 -32.42 -1.92
N ILE A 45 -40.76 -31.34 -2.02
CA ILE A 45 -40.97 -30.13 -1.28
C ILE A 45 -40.65 -28.90 -2.17
N TYR A 46 -41.33 -27.81 -1.94
CA TYR A 46 -40.98 -26.54 -2.59
C TYR A 46 -40.21 -25.63 -1.62
N VAL A 47 -39.09 -25.13 -2.08
CA VAL A 47 -38.24 -24.16 -1.36
C VAL A 47 -38.29 -22.82 -2.09
N SER A 48 -38.07 -21.71 -1.39
CA SER A 48 -37.96 -20.39 -1.99
C SER A 48 -36.72 -20.32 -2.91
N ASP A 49 -36.89 -19.82 -4.13
CA ASP A 49 -35.78 -19.63 -5.05
C ASP A 49 -36.04 -18.38 -5.90
N PRO A 50 -35.50 -17.19 -5.51
CA PRO A 50 -35.68 -15.95 -6.22
C PRO A 50 -35.10 -15.96 -7.65
N THR A 51 -34.23 -16.92 -7.96
CA THR A 51 -33.62 -17.05 -9.32
C THR A 51 -34.59 -17.67 -10.31
N LYS A 52 -35.67 -18.29 -9.83
CA LYS A 52 -36.70 -18.91 -10.68
C LYS A 52 -37.85 -17.97 -10.94
N LYS A 53 -38.38 -17.98 -12.16
CA LYS A 53 -39.52 -17.14 -12.57
C LYS A 53 -40.77 -17.32 -11.67
N ALA A 54 -40.93 -18.50 -11.08
CA ALA A 54 -42.02 -18.83 -10.15
C ALA A 54 -41.68 -18.49 -8.67
N GLY A 55 -40.50 -17.91 -8.37
CA GLY A 55 -40.04 -17.62 -7.00
C GLY A 55 -39.80 -18.84 -6.13
N ARG A 56 -39.88 -20.04 -6.69
CA ARG A 56 -39.73 -21.31 -5.95
C ARG A 56 -39.08 -22.40 -6.80
N ARG A 57 -38.40 -23.34 -6.12
CA ARG A 57 -37.78 -24.53 -6.71
C ARG A 57 -38.35 -25.80 -6.06
N GLN A 58 -38.59 -26.82 -6.84
CA GLN A 58 -38.95 -28.12 -6.32
C GLN A 58 -37.69 -28.95 -6.06
N LEU A 59 -37.57 -29.46 -4.83
CA LEU A 59 -36.59 -30.49 -4.45
C LEU A 59 -37.31 -31.81 -4.30
N PHE A 60 -36.63 -32.90 -4.64
CA PHE A 60 -37.19 -34.25 -4.56
C PHE A 60 -36.12 -35.30 -4.28
N SER A 61 -36.50 -36.36 -3.59
CA SER A 61 -35.70 -37.56 -3.37
C SER A 61 -36.60 -38.78 -3.15
N ARG A 62 -36.05 -39.99 -3.32
CA ARG A 62 -36.70 -41.22 -2.89
C ARG A 62 -36.53 -41.50 -1.41
N ASP A 63 -35.54 -40.88 -0.80
CA ASP A 63 -35.25 -40.93 0.64
C ASP A 63 -35.61 -39.61 1.31
N LEU A 64 -36.26 -39.68 2.47
CA LEU A 64 -36.74 -38.51 3.18
C LEU A 64 -35.58 -37.77 3.87
N ASP A 65 -34.57 -38.47 4.36
CA ASP A 65 -33.43 -37.85 5.01
C ASP A 65 -32.49 -37.21 3.97
N GLU A 66 -32.36 -37.80 2.79
CA GLU A 66 -31.71 -37.17 1.64
C GLU A 66 -32.47 -35.91 1.18
N LEU A 67 -33.80 -35.89 1.24
CA LEU A 67 -34.57 -34.70 0.92
C LEU A 67 -34.34 -33.60 1.97
N ARG A 68 -34.28 -33.97 3.25
CA ARG A 68 -33.95 -33.05 4.34
C ARG A 68 -32.56 -32.45 4.15
N GLU A 69 -31.57 -33.26 3.73
CA GLU A 69 -30.23 -32.76 3.41
C GLU A 69 -30.28 -31.78 2.24
N LYS A 70 -30.97 -32.08 1.17
CA LYS A 70 -31.13 -31.20 0.01
C LYS A 70 -31.80 -29.84 0.39
N VAL A 71 -32.78 -29.90 1.30
CA VAL A 71 -33.42 -28.68 1.82
C VAL A 71 -32.43 -27.90 2.67
N TYR A 72 -31.70 -28.57 3.58
CA TYR A 72 -30.69 -27.93 4.40
C TYR A 72 -29.57 -27.28 3.57
N GLU A 73 -29.03 -28.00 2.57
CA GLU A 73 -28.03 -27.46 1.66
C GLU A 73 -28.57 -26.27 0.83
N HIS A 74 -29.82 -26.37 0.36
CA HIS A 74 -30.47 -25.28 -0.35
C HIS A 74 -30.63 -24.05 0.55
N GLU A 75 -31.17 -24.24 1.75
CA GLU A 75 -31.39 -23.17 2.71
C GLU A 75 -30.08 -22.63 3.28
N LYS A 76 -29.10 -23.49 3.57
CA LYS A 76 -27.75 -23.05 3.94
C LYS A 76 -27.10 -22.24 2.82
N GLY A 77 -27.44 -22.55 1.59
CA GLY A 77 -27.13 -21.72 0.44
C GLY A 77 -27.93 -20.42 0.35
N MET A 78 -29.11 -20.34 1.00
CA MET A 78 -30.06 -19.20 0.95
C MET A 78 -30.22 -18.48 2.29
N VAL A 79 -30.15 -19.20 3.44
CA VAL A 79 -30.32 -18.62 4.77
C VAL A 79 -29.09 -17.85 5.17
N GLY A 80 -29.29 -16.58 5.34
CA GLY A 80 -28.29 -15.69 5.91
C GLY A 80 -27.19 -15.23 4.98
N ARG A 81 -27.33 -15.37 3.67
CA ARG A 81 -26.53 -14.56 2.77
C ARG A 81 -26.88 -13.09 3.01
N VAL A 82 -26.19 -12.51 3.97
CA VAL A 82 -26.15 -11.06 4.10
C VAL A 82 -25.65 -10.54 2.76
N ARG A 83 -26.59 -10.19 1.87
CA ARG A 83 -26.24 -9.69 0.56
C ARG A 83 -25.49 -8.39 0.76
N LYS A 84 -24.22 -8.41 0.42
CA LYS A 84 -23.34 -7.25 0.49
C LYS A 84 -23.10 -6.73 -0.91
N THR A 85 -23.17 -5.41 -1.05
CA THR A 85 -22.69 -4.75 -2.26
C THR A 85 -21.17 -4.81 -2.34
N PHE A 86 -20.63 -4.61 -3.53
CA PHE A 86 -19.19 -4.52 -3.73
C PHE A 86 -18.56 -3.45 -2.83
N LYS A 87 -19.22 -2.30 -2.68
CA LYS A 87 -18.76 -1.21 -1.82
C LYS A 87 -18.70 -1.64 -0.35
N GLU A 88 -19.79 -2.20 0.18
CA GLU A 88 -19.86 -2.64 1.58
C GLU A 88 -18.79 -3.71 1.87
N THR A 89 -18.62 -4.65 0.95
CA THR A 89 -17.61 -5.72 1.06
C THR A 89 -16.19 -5.14 1.10
N TYR A 90 -15.89 -4.20 0.20
CA TYR A 90 -14.57 -3.58 0.19
C TYR A 90 -14.31 -2.71 1.43
N ASP A 91 -15.30 -1.98 1.91
CA ASP A 91 -15.18 -1.20 3.15
C ASP A 91 -14.90 -2.10 4.37
N LEU A 92 -15.52 -3.28 4.43
CA LEU A 92 -15.21 -4.30 5.45
C LEU A 92 -13.78 -4.82 5.29
N ALA A 93 -13.34 -5.18 4.08
CA ALA A 93 -11.98 -5.64 3.81
C ALA A 93 -10.92 -4.59 4.20
N LEU A 94 -11.21 -3.29 4.03
CA LEU A 94 -10.35 -2.22 4.51
C LEU A 94 -10.33 -2.11 6.03
N SER A 95 -11.47 -2.33 6.69
CA SER A 95 -11.59 -2.29 8.16
C SER A 95 -10.80 -3.42 8.80
N GLU A 96 -10.79 -4.61 8.21
CA GLU A 96 -9.99 -5.73 8.68
C GLU A 96 -8.49 -5.47 8.64
N LYS A 97 -7.99 -4.76 7.62
CA LYS A 97 -6.58 -4.34 7.56
C LYS A 97 -6.13 -3.54 8.77
N LEU A 98 -7.04 -2.83 9.45
CA LEU A 98 -6.74 -2.05 10.65
C LEU A 98 -6.82 -2.91 11.92
N ARG A 99 -7.71 -3.91 11.95
CA ARG A 99 -8.04 -4.70 13.13
C ARG A 99 -6.86 -5.50 13.70
N TYR A 100 -6.02 -6.06 12.83
CA TYR A 100 -4.94 -6.96 13.22
C TYR A 100 -3.60 -6.27 13.50
N THR A 101 -3.61 -4.97 13.83
CA THR A 101 -2.39 -4.23 14.14
C THR A 101 -2.50 -3.64 15.54
N LYS A 102 -1.73 -4.17 16.49
CA LYS A 102 -1.73 -3.71 17.90
C LYS A 102 -0.79 -2.52 18.14
N ASP A 103 0.32 -2.46 17.41
CA ASP A 103 1.31 -1.39 17.52
C ASP A 103 0.73 -0.05 17.01
N PRO A 104 0.71 1.02 17.84
CA PRO A 104 0.10 2.31 17.46
C PRO A 104 0.71 2.97 16.23
N ASP A 105 2.03 2.89 16.05
CA ASP A 105 2.72 3.52 14.93
C ASP A 105 2.48 2.74 13.63
N ARG A 106 2.39 1.42 13.72
CA ARG A 106 1.93 0.58 12.61
C ARG A 106 0.47 0.84 12.25
N GLN A 107 -0.39 1.11 13.23
CA GLN A 107 -1.78 1.50 12.98
C GLN A 107 -1.84 2.80 12.16
N LEU A 108 -1.06 3.83 12.51
CA LEU A 108 -0.98 5.08 11.74
C LEU A 108 -0.51 4.86 10.30
N SER A 109 0.52 4.06 10.11
CA SER A 109 1.00 3.67 8.78
C SER A 109 -0.08 2.94 7.96
N ARG A 110 -0.84 2.04 8.60
CA ARG A 110 -1.96 1.35 7.96
C ARG A 110 -3.14 2.27 7.65
N GLN A 111 -3.46 3.21 8.52
CA GLN A 111 -4.49 4.24 8.26
C GLN A 111 -4.14 5.06 7.00
N ASN A 112 -2.89 5.47 6.85
CA ASN A 112 -2.41 6.12 5.63
C ASN A 112 -2.58 5.22 4.39
N THR A 113 -2.27 3.94 4.51
CA THR A 113 -2.46 2.95 3.43
C THR A 113 -3.96 2.81 3.08
N VAL A 114 -4.83 2.66 4.07
CA VAL A 114 -6.29 2.60 3.88
C VAL A 114 -6.81 3.88 3.23
N SER A 115 -6.31 5.06 3.62
CA SER A 115 -6.67 6.33 2.97
C SER A 115 -6.31 6.35 1.47
N VAL A 116 -5.15 5.80 1.08
CA VAL A 116 -4.76 5.64 -0.33
C VAL A 116 -5.67 4.64 -1.03
N CYS A 117 -5.98 3.50 -0.39
CA CYS A 117 -6.90 2.51 -0.92
C CYS A 117 -8.29 3.09 -1.18
N ARG A 118 -8.84 3.88 -0.24
CA ARG A 118 -10.12 4.59 -0.43
C ARG A 118 -10.07 5.61 -1.56
N SER A 119 -8.95 6.31 -1.72
CA SER A 119 -8.77 7.26 -2.84
C SER A 119 -8.75 6.54 -4.19
N ASN A 120 -8.08 5.39 -4.27
CA ASN A 120 -8.08 4.55 -5.47
C ASN A 120 -9.46 3.96 -5.75
N TYR A 121 -10.16 3.49 -4.71
CA TYR A 121 -11.53 3.01 -4.83
C TYR A 121 -12.44 4.07 -5.45
N ARG A 122 -12.44 5.28 -4.87
CA ARG A 122 -13.23 6.39 -5.41
C ARG A 122 -12.90 6.68 -6.88
N ARG A 123 -11.63 6.68 -7.22
CA ARG A 123 -11.21 6.92 -8.60
C ARG A 123 -11.74 5.88 -9.58
N PHE A 124 -11.77 4.60 -9.20
CA PHE A 124 -12.03 3.49 -10.12
C PHE A 124 -13.48 3.02 -10.13
N PHE A 125 -14.23 3.24 -9.06
CA PHE A 125 -15.56 2.66 -8.89
C PHE A 125 -16.67 3.67 -8.65
N ASP A 126 -16.42 4.82 -8.00
CA ASP A 126 -17.51 5.76 -7.70
C ASP A 126 -18.18 6.24 -9.00
N GLY A 127 -19.50 6.09 -9.03
CA GLY A 127 -20.35 6.51 -10.16
C GLY A 127 -20.32 5.59 -11.38
N THR A 128 -19.75 4.38 -11.24
CA THR A 128 -19.74 3.38 -12.32
C THR A 128 -20.97 2.43 -12.28
N GLY A 129 -21.69 2.42 -11.17
CA GLY A 129 -22.74 1.45 -10.89
C GLY A 129 -22.23 0.11 -10.34
N PHE A 130 -20.95 -0.23 -10.58
CA PHE A 130 -20.34 -1.47 -10.08
C PHE A 130 -20.31 -1.51 -8.55
N GLU A 131 -20.13 -0.36 -7.89
CA GLU A 131 -20.12 -0.23 -6.43
C GLU A 131 -21.41 -0.67 -5.76
N SER A 132 -22.54 -0.58 -6.47
CA SER A 132 -23.87 -0.92 -5.96
C SER A 132 -24.30 -2.35 -6.29
N MET A 133 -23.51 -3.08 -7.12
CA MET A 133 -23.82 -4.46 -7.44
C MET A 133 -23.60 -5.36 -6.22
N TYR A 134 -24.52 -6.31 -6.04
CA TYR A 134 -24.36 -7.33 -5.00
C TYR A 134 -23.30 -8.35 -5.39
N MET A 135 -22.46 -8.75 -4.44
CA MET A 135 -21.31 -9.65 -4.68
C MET A 135 -21.72 -10.98 -5.34
N ASP A 136 -22.89 -11.51 -5.01
CA ASP A 136 -23.44 -12.76 -5.54
C ASP A 136 -23.99 -12.65 -6.97
N THR A 137 -24.16 -11.42 -7.49
CA THR A 137 -24.62 -11.19 -8.86
C THR A 137 -23.53 -10.78 -9.83
N ILE A 138 -22.35 -10.39 -9.33
CA ILE A 138 -21.23 -9.93 -10.17
C ILE A 138 -20.67 -11.12 -10.94
N THR A 139 -20.68 -10.98 -12.25
CA THR A 139 -20.12 -11.99 -13.18
C THR A 139 -18.68 -11.69 -13.55
N LYS A 140 -17.99 -12.65 -14.15
CA LYS A 140 -16.67 -12.43 -14.76
C LYS A 140 -16.72 -11.31 -15.81
N SER A 141 -17.78 -11.21 -16.60
CA SER A 141 -17.96 -10.18 -17.61
C SER A 141 -18.03 -8.78 -17.01
N ASP A 142 -18.71 -8.63 -15.87
CA ASP A 142 -18.80 -7.34 -15.17
C ASP A 142 -17.43 -6.90 -14.64
N ILE A 143 -16.65 -7.85 -14.09
CA ILE A 143 -15.28 -7.56 -13.65
C ILE A 143 -14.39 -7.13 -14.83
N GLU A 144 -14.49 -7.86 -15.94
CA GLU A 144 -13.73 -7.52 -17.14
C GLU A 144 -14.18 -6.17 -17.73
N GLY A 145 -15.48 -5.87 -17.65
CA GLY A 145 -16.05 -4.60 -18.08
C GLY A 145 -15.53 -3.41 -17.28
N ILE A 146 -15.51 -3.51 -15.95
CA ILE A 146 -14.98 -2.41 -15.10
C ILE A 146 -13.46 -2.23 -15.25
N ILE A 147 -12.72 -3.32 -15.51
CA ILE A 147 -11.28 -3.25 -15.81
C ILE A 147 -11.07 -2.50 -17.13
N PHE A 148 -11.77 -2.92 -18.18
CA PHE A 148 -11.69 -2.27 -19.51
C PHE A 148 -12.04 -0.78 -19.42
N TYR A 149 -13.15 -0.44 -18.78
CA TYR A 149 -13.58 0.94 -18.56
C TYR A 149 -12.51 1.82 -17.93
N ASN A 150 -11.84 1.30 -16.88
CA ASN A 150 -10.80 2.05 -16.19
C ASN A 150 -9.50 2.19 -17.00
N LEU A 151 -9.14 1.17 -17.78
CA LEU A 151 -7.96 1.20 -18.63
C LEU A 151 -8.16 2.20 -19.77
N ASP A 152 -9.34 2.20 -20.40
CA ASP A 152 -9.69 3.13 -21.47
C ASP A 152 -9.74 4.59 -20.95
N ARG A 153 -10.49 4.82 -19.86
CA ARG A 153 -10.69 6.15 -19.31
C ARG A 153 -9.44 6.83 -18.76
N TYR A 154 -8.54 6.07 -18.13
CA TYR A 154 -7.44 6.64 -17.35
C TYR A 154 -6.05 6.32 -17.89
N SER A 155 -5.90 5.56 -18.94
CA SER A 155 -4.60 5.09 -19.47
C SER A 155 -3.70 4.59 -18.34
N LEU A 156 -4.19 3.60 -17.58
CA LEU A 156 -3.54 3.13 -16.34
C LEU A 156 -2.17 2.52 -16.62
N ARG A 157 -1.15 2.95 -15.89
CA ARG A 157 0.15 2.29 -15.83
C ARG A 157 0.12 1.10 -14.86
N THR A 158 1.12 0.23 -14.92
CA THR A 158 1.22 -1.02 -14.12
C THR A 158 0.87 -0.85 -12.64
N LYS A 159 1.38 0.19 -11.98
CA LYS A 159 1.11 0.43 -10.55
C LYS A 159 -0.37 0.73 -10.27
N ALA A 160 -1.00 1.55 -11.08
CA ALA A 160 -2.41 1.91 -10.93
C ALA A 160 -3.31 0.73 -11.28
N PHE A 161 -2.97 -0.02 -12.32
CA PHE A 161 -3.66 -1.26 -12.68
C PHE A 161 -3.60 -2.30 -11.56
N ASN A 162 -2.43 -2.49 -10.95
CA ASN A 162 -2.29 -3.37 -9.79
C ASN A 162 -3.10 -2.90 -8.58
N ALA A 163 -3.27 -1.59 -8.40
CA ALA A 163 -4.16 -1.06 -7.35
C ALA A 163 -5.63 -1.39 -7.62
N LEU A 164 -6.10 -1.26 -8.87
CA LEU A 164 -7.44 -1.68 -9.29
C LEU A 164 -7.66 -3.17 -9.04
N LYS A 165 -6.73 -4.03 -9.48
CA LYS A 165 -6.75 -5.48 -9.21
C LYS A 165 -6.80 -5.79 -7.72
N GLY A 166 -6.01 -5.08 -6.93
CA GLY A 166 -5.94 -5.28 -5.47
C GLY A 166 -7.25 -4.95 -4.77
N ILE A 167 -8.03 -3.98 -5.27
CA ILE A 167 -9.37 -3.66 -4.75
C ILE A 167 -10.34 -4.80 -5.05
N LEU A 168 -10.41 -5.24 -6.30
CA LEU A 168 -11.25 -6.36 -6.72
C LEU A 168 -10.89 -7.64 -5.93
N ASN A 169 -9.60 -8.00 -5.89
CA ASN A 169 -9.15 -9.16 -5.16
C ASN A 169 -9.55 -9.13 -3.67
N ALA A 170 -9.37 -7.99 -3.00
CA ALA A 170 -9.71 -7.87 -1.58
C ALA A 170 -11.19 -8.10 -1.30
N ALA A 171 -12.08 -7.52 -2.14
CA ALA A 171 -13.51 -7.68 -1.98
C ALA A 171 -13.96 -9.12 -2.27
N PHE A 172 -13.49 -9.73 -3.37
CA PHE A 172 -13.88 -11.09 -3.73
C PHE A 172 -13.29 -12.15 -2.80
N THR A 173 -12.08 -11.93 -2.27
CA THR A 173 -11.48 -12.83 -1.27
C THR A 173 -12.30 -12.81 0.01
N LEU A 174 -12.61 -11.63 0.56
CA LEU A 174 -13.43 -11.52 1.76
C LEU A 174 -14.83 -12.12 1.56
N ALA A 175 -15.49 -11.81 0.44
CA ALA A 175 -16.82 -12.34 0.16
C ALA A 175 -16.84 -13.88 0.09
N TYR A 176 -15.76 -14.47 -0.42
CA TYR A 176 -15.62 -15.92 -0.49
C TYR A 176 -15.28 -16.54 0.88
N GLU A 177 -14.40 -15.93 1.65
CA GLU A 177 -14.02 -16.36 3.00
C GLU A 177 -15.19 -16.28 3.99
N GLU A 178 -16.06 -15.27 3.84
CA GLU A 178 -17.28 -15.09 4.64
C GLU A 178 -18.51 -15.83 4.07
N TYR A 179 -18.33 -16.66 3.07
CA TYR A 179 -19.40 -17.45 2.42
C TYR A 179 -20.55 -16.60 1.83
N TRP A 180 -20.34 -15.32 1.53
CA TRP A 180 -21.35 -14.48 0.85
C TRP A 180 -21.47 -14.81 -0.63
N ILE A 181 -20.43 -15.43 -1.21
CA ILE A 181 -20.42 -16.00 -2.56
C ILE A 181 -19.92 -17.44 -2.50
N THR A 182 -20.44 -18.28 -3.36
CA THR A 182 -20.04 -19.72 -3.44
C THR A 182 -18.80 -19.94 -4.28
N ASP A 183 -18.43 -18.96 -5.11
CA ASP A 183 -17.33 -19.05 -6.05
C ASP A 183 -16.66 -17.69 -6.23
N ASN A 184 -15.34 -17.68 -6.19
CA ASN A 184 -14.57 -16.48 -6.43
C ASN A 184 -14.35 -16.26 -7.94
N VAL A 185 -15.32 -15.62 -8.59
CA VAL A 185 -15.28 -15.33 -10.04
C VAL A 185 -14.07 -14.46 -10.46
N PHE A 186 -13.49 -13.67 -9.55
CA PHE A 186 -12.29 -12.88 -9.81
C PHE A 186 -11.09 -13.78 -10.15
N SER A 187 -10.98 -14.97 -9.55
CA SER A 187 -9.89 -15.90 -9.80
C SER A 187 -9.85 -16.43 -11.26
N ARG A 188 -10.97 -16.33 -11.96
CA ARG A 188 -11.12 -16.77 -13.36
C ARG A 188 -10.82 -15.67 -14.37
N VAL A 189 -10.52 -14.45 -13.91
CA VAL A 189 -10.22 -13.33 -14.81
C VAL A 189 -8.81 -13.48 -15.36
N ARG A 190 -8.68 -13.48 -16.66
CA ARG A 190 -7.39 -13.53 -17.37
C ARG A 190 -6.87 -12.12 -17.57
N PHE A 191 -5.92 -11.70 -16.73
CA PHE A 191 -5.37 -10.33 -16.74
C PHE A 191 -4.38 -10.10 -17.89
N ASP A 192 -3.80 -11.15 -18.44
CA ASP A 192 -2.89 -11.11 -19.59
C ASP A 192 -3.53 -10.46 -20.82
N LYS A 193 -4.84 -10.66 -21.03
CA LYS A 193 -5.56 -10.05 -22.14
C LYS A 193 -5.62 -8.52 -22.12
N PHE A 194 -5.39 -7.90 -20.96
CA PHE A 194 -5.36 -6.46 -20.82
C PHE A 194 -3.95 -5.85 -20.99
N ALA A 195 -2.92 -6.68 -21.18
CA ALA A 195 -1.53 -6.21 -21.23
C ALA A 195 -1.31 -5.10 -22.28
N GLY A 196 -1.93 -5.23 -23.45
CA GLY A 196 -1.83 -4.22 -24.52
C GLY A 196 -2.53 -2.87 -24.26
N MET A 197 -3.39 -2.82 -23.21
CA MET A 197 -4.10 -1.59 -22.81
C MET A 197 -3.40 -0.86 -21.65
N ILE A 198 -2.43 -1.49 -21.00
CA ILE A 198 -1.69 -0.89 -19.89
C ILE A 198 -0.70 0.11 -20.49
N ALA A 199 -0.82 1.38 -20.08
CA ALA A 199 0.11 2.39 -20.50
C ALA A 199 1.55 2.08 -20.03
N PRO A 200 2.55 2.32 -20.87
CA PRO A 200 3.95 2.05 -20.52
C PRO A 200 4.36 2.86 -19.30
N ASP A 201 5.13 2.24 -18.41
CA ASP A 201 5.73 2.96 -17.29
C ASP A 201 6.79 3.95 -17.83
N VAL A 202 6.95 5.09 -17.15
CA VAL A 202 7.99 6.05 -17.49
C VAL A 202 9.35 5.40 -17.25
N ASP A 203 10.25 5.56 -18.22
CA ASP A 203 11.62 5.10 -18.08
C ASP A 203 12.25 5.61 -16.79
N ILE A 204 12.98 4.74 -16.12
CA ILE A 204 13.60 5.08 -14.84
C ILE A 204 14.58 6.25 -14.97
N GLU A 205 15.26 6.36 -16.11
CA GLU A 205 16.18 7.43 -16.44
C GLU A 205 15.51 8.81 -16.49
N LYS A 206 14.24 8.88 -16.90
CA LYS A 206 13.45 10.12 -16.87
C LYS A 206 13.01 10.54 -15.48
N ARG A 207 13.21 9.67 -14.47
CA ARG A 207 12.82 9.92 -13.07
C ARG A 207 13.97 10.42 -12.20
N VAL A 208 15.11 10.73 -12.77
CA VAL A 208 16.30 11.25 -12.08
C VAL A 208 16.66 12.63 -12.60
N HIS A 209 17.43 13.34 -11.79
CA HIS A 209 18.04 14.59 -12.22
C HIS A 209 19.36 14.33 -12.90
N SER A 210 19.67 15.10 -13.94
CA SER A 210 21.02 15.15 -14.49
C SER A 210 22.00 15.78 -13.50
N SER A 211 23.28 15.54 -13.66
CA SER A 211 24.32 16.17 -12.83
C SER A 211 24.27 17.69 -12.90
N ASP A 212 23.97 18.27 -14.08
CA ASP A 212 23.76 19.71 -14.25
C ASP A 212 22.56 20.23 -13.46
N GLU A 213 21.41 19.52 -13.54
CA GLU A 213 20.22 19.89 -12.76
C GLU A 213 20.52 19.86 -11.25
N VAL A 214 21.21 18.83 -10.75
CA VAL A 214 21.58 18.72 -9.33
C VAL A 214 22.50 19.88 -8.93
N SER A 215 23.53 20.20 -9.73
CA SER A 215 24.44 21.32 -9.46
C SER A 215 23.69 22.65 -9.37
N ARG A 216 22.83 22.94 -10.32
CA ARG A 216 22.03 24.17 -10.34
C ARG A 216 21.06 24.27 -9.16
N ILE A 217 20.48 23.14 -8.72
CA ILE A 217 19.64 23.08 -7.52
C ILE A 217 20.48 23.38 -6.27
N LEU A 218 21.70 22.80 -6.15
CA LEU A 218 22.61 23.07 -5.04
C LEU A 218 23.05 24.55 -5.00
N ASP A 219 23.37 25.16 -6.12
CA ASP A 219 23.71 26.57 -6.22
C ASP A 219 22.58 27.48 -5.73
N GLU A 220 21.32 27.14 -6.06
CA GLU A 220 20.15 27.84 -5.53
C GLU A 220 19.99 27.64 -4.01
N LEU A 221 20.23 26.43 -3.50
CA LEU A 221 20.16 26.15 -2.06
C LEU A 221 21.24 26.95 -1.30
N HIS A 222 22.47 27.02 -1.78
CA HIS A 222 23.52 27.80 -1.18
C HIS A 222 23.18 29.30 -1.19
N ARG A 223 22.53 29.82 -2.26
CA ARG A 223 21.99 31.17 -2.29
C ARG A 223 20.91 31.41 -1.24
N TYR A 224 20.01 30.44 -1.03
CA TYR A 224 19.01 30.50 0.04
C TYR A 224 19.65 30.53 1.42
N GLN A 225 20.61 29.65 1.69
CA GLN A 225 21.33 29.56 2.95
C GLN A 225 22.09 30.88 3.25
N HIS A 226 22.74 31.45 2.26
CA HIS A 226 23.43 32.73 2.42
C HIS A 226 22.45 33.90 2.73
N LYS A 227 21.32 33.96 1.99
CA LYS A 227 20.35 35.06 2.16
C LYS A 227 19.47 34.90 3.40
N LYS A 228 19.23 33.70 3.85
CA LYS A 228 18.36 33.33 4.95
C LYS A 228 18.99 32.17 5.74
N PRO A 229 20.05 32.42 6.51
CA PRO A 229 20.79 31.36 7.19
C PRO A 229 19.93 30.57 8.19
N ALA A 230 18.91 31.16 8.79
CA ALA A 230 17.96 30.49 9.67
C ALA A 230 16.91 29.62 8.93
N TYR A 231 16.90 29.56 7.58
CA TYR A 231 15.88 28.88 6.81
C TYR A 231 16.20 27.38 6.63
N MET A 232 15.88 26.56 7.63
CA MET A 232 16.21 25.14 7.72
C MET A 232 15.73 24.28 6.56
N PRO A 233 14.61 24.57 5.85
CA PRO A 233 14.22 23.79 4.67
C PRO A 233 15.27 23.73 3.54
N ALA A 234 16.15 24.75 3.43
CA ALA A 234 17.21 24.75 2.43
C ALA A 234 18.31 23.75 2.79
N TYR A 235 18.70 23.70 4.06
CA TYR A 235 19.67 22.72 4.57
C TYR A 235 19.09 21.31 4.53
N ALA A 236 17.82 21.12 4.88
CA ALA A 236 17.15 19.82 4.84
C ALA A 236 17.09 19.24 3.44
N LEU A 237 16.85 20.06 2.42
CA LEU A 237 16.85 19.61 1.03
C LEU A 237 18.28 19.27 0.55
N GLU A 238 19.28 20.05 0.91
CA GLU A 238 20.69 19.73 0.63
C GLU A 238 21.11 18.43 1.30
N MET A 239 20.76 18.23 2.58
CA MET A 239 20.99 16.96 3.29
C MET A 239 20.36 15.78 2.56
N GLN A 240 19.16 15.93 2.02
CA GLN A 240 18.49 14.90 1.23
C GLN A 240 19.21 14.60 -0.07
N ILE A 241 19.76 15.60 -0.75
CA ILE A 241 20.56 15.43 -1.97
C ILE A 241 21.84 14.65 -1.66
N ILE A 242 22.58 15.04 -0.63
CA ILE A 242 23.85 14.44 -0.25
C ILE A 242 23.68 12.97 0.19
N THR A 243 22.66 12.72 1.05
CA THR A 243 22.50 11.42 1.70
C THR A 243 21.55 10.48 0.96
N GLY A 244 20.76 10.97 0.01
CA GLY A 244 19.66 10.21 -0.59
C GLY A 244 18.63 9.70 0.42
N ALA A 245 18.54 10.28 1.63
CA ALA A 245 17.60 9.87 2.67
C ALA A 245 16.14 10.08 2.22
N ARG A 246 15.23 9.30 2.80
CA ARG A 246 13.79 9.52 2.54
C ARG A 246 13.35 10.84 3.14
N ARG A 247 12.41 11.51 2.49
CA ARG A 247 11.90 12.82 2.91
C ARG A 247 11.47 12.86 4.38
N GLY A 248 10.84 11.80 4.89
CA GLY A 248 10.40 11.73 6.29
C GLY A 248 11.55 11.51 7.28
N GLU A 249 12.71 11.03 6.84
CA GLU A 249 13.85 10.71 7.69
C GLU A 249 14.71 11.95 8.02
N ILE A 250 14.56 13.04 7.26
CA ILE A 250 15.37 14.27 7.41
C ILE A 250 14.92 15.12 8.61
N PRO A 251 13.62 15.53 8.75
CA PRO A 251 13.21 16.43 9.81
C PRO A 251 13.56 15.98 11.24
N PRO A 252 13.42 14.68 11.61
CA PRO A 252 13.64 14.25 13.00
C PRO A 252 15.11 13.97 13.34
N LEU A 253 16.07 14.28 12.45
CA LEU A 253 17.48 14.12 12.77
C LEU A 253 17.90 15.04 13.90
N ARG A 254 18.61 14.49 14.89
CA ARG A 254 19.08 15.17 16.08
C ARG A 254 20.58 15.44 15.99
N ARG A 255 21.09 16.42 16.74
CA ARG A 255 22.53 16.63 16.90
C ARG A 255 23.22 15.35 17.40
N SER A 256 22.58 14.60 18.30
CA SER A 256 23.08 13.31 18.84
C SER A 256 23.14 12.17 17.82
N ASP A 257 22.49 12.29 16.66
CA ASP A 257 22.59 11.29 15.61
C ASP A 257 23.86 11.42 14.75
N VAL A 258 24.57 12.56 14.89
CA VAL A 258 25.80 12.82 14.17
C VAL A 258 26.97 12.33 15.00
N HIS A 259 27.55 11.21 14.60
CA HIS A 259 28.74 10.62 15.20
C HIS A 259 29.99 10.99 14.41
N ASP A 260 31.19 10.67 14.91
CA ASP A 260 32.46 11.06 14.27
C ASP A 260 32.58 10.60 12.82
N VAL A 261 32.11 9.38 12.50
CA VAL A 261 32.31 8.75 11.19
C VAL A 261 31.01 8.45 10.41
N TYR A 262 29.84 8.61 11.04
CA TYR A 262 28.55 8.32 10.40
C TYR A 262 27.41 9.17 11.00
N ILE A 263 26.26 9.18 10.33
CA ILE A 263 24.99 9.67 10.86
C ILE A 263 24.03 8.49 11.02
N SER A 264 23.38 8.40 12.20
CA SER A 264 22.32 7.44 12.47
C SER A 264 20.99 7.91 11.88
N ILE A 265 20.31 7.06 11.13
CA ILE A 265 18.96 7.29 10.62
C ILE A 265 18.05 6.20 11.20
N CYS A 266 17.35 6.56 12.27
CA CYS A 266 16.54 5.65 13.08
C CYS A 266 15.08 6.10 13.25
N ARG A 267 14.73 7.32 12.79
CA ARG A 267 13.41 7.94 12.96
C ARG A 267 12.85 8.45 11.63
N GLU A 268 11.53 8.62 11.58
CA GLU A 268 10.91 9.36 10.49
C GLU A 268 9.75 10.25 11.00
N GLN A 269 9.51 11.34 10.31
CA GLN A 269 8.31 12.14 10.45
C GLN A 269 7.26 11.65 9.44
N ILE A 270 6.13 11.19 9.92
CA ILE A 270 5.01 10.74 9.11
C ILE A 270 3.91 11.81 9.08
N THR A 271 3.19 11.87 7.96
CA THR A 271 1.97 12.67 7.86
C THR A 271 0.79 11.80 8.29
N VAL A 272 0.10 12.20 9.33
CA VAL A 272 -1.16 11.58 9.76
C VAL A 272 -2.29 12.34 9.06
N LYS A 273 -3.01 11.67 8.17
CA LYS A 273 -4.10 12.29 7.40
C LYS A 273 -5.32 12.54 8.30
N LYS A 274 -6.12 13.54 7.93
CA LYS A 274 -7.40 13.84 8.58
C LYS A 274 -8.24 12.57 8.78
N ASN A 275 -8.71 12.39 10.01
CA ASN A 275 -9.64 11.33 10.38
C ASN A 275 -10.68 11.90 11.35
N GLY A 276 -11.95 11.96 10.92
CA GLY A 276 -13.01 12.65 11.66
C GLY A 276 -12.66 14.12 11.89
N ASP A 277 -12.70 14.56 13.14
CA ASP A 277 -12.40 15.93 13.56
C ASP A 277 -10.90 16.22 13.73
N VAL A 278 -10.06 15.17 13.76
CA VAL A 278 -8.60 15.35 13.87
C VAL A 278 -8.05 15.80 12.53
N PRO A 279 -7.47 17.01 12.44
CA PRO A 279 -6.89 17.52 11.20
C PRO A 279 -5.64 16.75 10.81
N THR A 280 -5.20 16.93 9.56
CA THR A 280 -3.90 16.43 9.12
C THR A 280 -2.78 17.06 9.92
N HIS A 281 -1.94 16.24 10.53
CA HIS A 281 -0.79 16.67 11.33
C HIS A 281 0.44 15.81 11.05
N TYR A 282 1.57 16.21 11.62
CA TYR A 282 2.83 15.48 11.49
C TYR A 282 3.21 14.86 12.82
N LYS A 283 3.73 13.63 12.78
CA LYS A 283 4.20 12.90 13.97
C LYS A 283 5.59 12.34 13.70
N ILE A 284 6.50 12.51 14.65
CA ILE A 284 7.79 11.81 14.68
C ILE A 284 7.55 10.43 15.29
N VAL A 285 8.06 9.38 14.63
CA VAL A 285 8.05 8.01 15.10
C VAL A 285 9.49 7.52 15.26
N GLU A 286 9.76 6.78 16.33
CA GLU A 286 11.09 6.29 16.71
C GLU A 286 11.50 5.04 15.93
N HIS A 287 11.14 5.00 14.64
CA HIS A 287 11.54 3.96 13.69
C HIS A 287 11.51 4.52 12.27
N THR A 288 12.25 3.89 11.36
CA THR A 288 12.17 4.14 9.92
C THR A 288 11.02 3.34 9.29
N LYS A 289 10.63 3.66 8.06
CA LYS A 289 9.58 2.94 7.31
C LYS A 289 9.79 1.42 7.24
N THR A 290 11.03 0.95 7.33
CA THR A 290 11.38 -0.48 7.26
C THR A 290 11.68 -1.08 8.62
N TYR A 291 11.54 -0.34 9.72
CA TYR A 291 11.91 -0.74 11.08
C TYR A 291 13.37 -1.21 11.19
N ARG A 292 14.24 -0.64 10.36
CA ARG A 292 15.68 -0.92 10.37
C ARG A 292 16.44 0.40 10.42
N ASP A 293 17.24 0.54 11.45
CA ASP A 293 18.17 1.64 11.57
C ASP A 293 19.30 1.46 10.56
N ARG A 294 19.86 2.57 10.13
CA ARG A 294 21.01 2.55 9.25
C ARG A 294 21.98 3.65 9.61
N TYR A 295 23.23 3.40 9.27
CA TYR A 295 24.35 4.30 9.49
C TYR A 295 24.82 4.80 8.13
N PHE A 296 24.77 6.10 7.92
CA PHE A 296 25.23 6.73 6.69
C PHE A 296 26.62 7.33 6.94
N PRO A 297 27.69 6.82 6.27
CA PRO A 297 29.05 7.31 6.48
C PRO A 297 29.20 8.79 6.14
N ARG A 298 30.00 9.50 6.92
CA ARG A 298 30.28 10.92 6.72
C ARG A 298 31.31 11.07 5.60
N SER A 299 30.79 11.39 4.40
CA SER A 299 31.63 11.76 3.26
C SER A 299 32.17 13.19 3.44
N ARG A 300 33.18 13.56 2.62
CA ARG A 300 33.71 14.95 2.61
C ARG A 300 32.60 15.98 2.37
N ALA A 301 31.75 15.77 1.38
CA ALA A 301 30.63 16.68 1.09
C ALA A 301 29.66 16.81 2.27
N LEU A 302 29.41 15.70 3.00
CA LEU A 302 28.56 15.73 4.18
C LEU A 302 29.23 16.48 5.34
N ASN A 303 30.54 16.40 5.52
CA ASN A 303 31.26 17.15 6.54
C ASN A 303 31.22 18.66 6.26
N GLU A 304 31.54 19.07 5.03
CA GLU A 304 31.47 20.48 4.60
C GLU A 304 30.03 21.05 4.75
N PHE A 305 29.02 20.24 4.50
CA PHE A 305 27.62 20.61 4.75
C PHE A 305 27.34 20.78 6.25
N LEU A 306 27.77 19.82 7.09
CA LEU A 306 27.55 19.88 8.54
C LEU A 306 28.20 21.09 9.18
N GLU A 307 29.40 21.47 8.75
CA GLU A 307 30.08 22.72 9.22
C GLU A 307 29.19 23.95 8.99
N ARG A 308 28.63 24.10 7.78
CA ARG A 308 27.73 25.22 7.47
C ARG A 308 26.41 25.14 8.25
N LEU A 309 25.86 23.93 8.42
CA LEU A 309 24.66 23.73 9.19
C LEU A 309 24.85 24.08 10.67
N TYR A 310 25.94 23.58 11.28
CA TYR A 310 26.22 23.88 12.70
C TYR A 310 26.47 25.35 12.92
N ALA A 311 27.19 26.06 12.05
CA ALA A 311 27.35 27.50 12.14
C ALA A 311 26.02 28.24 12.19
N SER A 312 25.06 27.85 11.33
CA SER A 312 23.70 28.40 11.36
C SER A 312 22.92 27.99 12.62
N LEU A 313 23.05 26.74 13.07
CA LEU A 313 22.34 26.26 14.26
C LEU A 313 22.83 26.93 15.53
N ASP A 314 24.13 27.17 15.66
CA ASP A 314 24.71 27.78 16.85
C ASP A 314 24.36 29.27 16.94
N GLU A 315 24.13 29.92 15.79
CA GLU A 315 23.70 31.33 15.73
C GLU A 315 22.19 31.50 15.99
N PHE A 316 21.35 30.68 15.37
CA PHE A 316 19.89 30.90 15.34
C PHE A 316 19.08 29.90 16.20
N TYR A 317 19.64 28.74 16.53
CA TYR A 317 18.95 27.66 17.24
C TYR A 317 19.88 26.92 18.21
N PRO A 318 20.61 27.65 19.12
CA PRO A 318 21.65 27.03 19.95
C PRO A 318 21.14 25.90 20.84
N ASP A 319 19.93 26.05 21.37
CA ASP A 319 19.33 25.10 22.32
C ASP A 319 18.55 23.96 21.65
N SER A 320 18.43 23.95 20.32
CA SER A 320 17.68 22.91 19.63
C SER A 320 18.46 21.60 19.61
N PRO A 321 17.82 20.48 20.03
CA PRO A 321 18.41 19.16 19.87
C PRO A 321 18.37 18.64 18.42
N TYR A 322 17.59 19.27 17.54
CA TYR A 322 17.38 18.87 16.17
C TYR A 322 18.30 19.58 15.19
N LEU A 323 18.59 18.92 14.07
CA LEU A 323 19.34 19.50 12.95
C LEU A 323 18.50 20.45 12.07
N PHE A 324 17.19 20.30 12.08
CA PHE A 324 16.27 21.08 11.25
C PHE A 324 15.11 21.63 12.08
N PRO A 325 15.42 22.51 13.07
CA PRO A 325 14.40 23.10 13.94
C PRO A 325 13.44 24.01 13.17
N ASP A 326 12.21 24.08 13.68
CA ASP A 326 11.19 25.05 13.24
C ASP A 326 10.18 25.24 14.37
N ASP A 327 9.45 26.33 14.35
CA ASP A 327 8.36 26.64 15.29
C ASP A 327 7.10 25.88 14.89
N THR A 328 7.12 24.57 15.11
CA THR A 328 6.02 23.64 14.87
C THR A 328 5.75 22.79 16.11
N ASP A 329 4.60 22.11 16.16
CA ASP A 329 4.22 21.20 17.27
C ASP A 329 5.28 20.14 17.58
N ASN A 330 6.11 19.77 16.61
CA ASN A 330 7.19 18.79 16.76
C ASN A 330 8.57 19.42 16.97
N GLY A 331 8.69 20.76 16.97
CA GLY A 331 9.96 21.47 17.07
C GLY A 331 10.88 21.34 15.86
N VAL A 332 10.37 20.80 14.74
CA VAL A 332 11.13 20.57 13.50
C VAL A 332 10.30 20.95 12.27
N ILE A 333 10.97 21.23 11.16
CA ILE A 333 10.29 21.49 9.88
C ILE A 333 9.35 20.34 9.50
N HIS A 334 8.26 20.66 8.82
CA HIS A 334 7.42 19.64 8.21
C HIS A 334 8.12 19.01 7.00
N ASN A 335 8.03 17.69 6.85
CA ASN A 335 8.69 16.95 5.78
C ASN A 335 8.25 17.39 4.35
N ASN A 336 7.14 18.13 4.25
CA ASN A 336 6.65 18.71 2.99
C ASN A 336 7.32 20.06 2.65
N THR A 337 7.92 20.75 3.63
CA THR A 337 8.47 22.09 3.41
C THR A 337 9.70 22.08 2.48
N PRO A 338 10.68 21.16 2.64
CA PRO A 338 11.77 21.00 1.67
C PRO A 338 11.27 20.65 0.26
N TYR A 339 10.21 19.85 0.15
CA TYR A 339 9.62 19.49 -1.15
C TYR A 339 9.01 20.73 -1.85
N ARG A 340 8.29 21.58 -1.12
CA ARG A 340 7.75 22.83 -1.67
C ARG A 340 8.86 23.81 -2.09
N LEU A 341 9.98 23.81 -1.35
CA LEU A 341 11.16 24.60 -1.76
C LEU A 341 11.74 24.03 -3.06
N TYR A 342 11.90 22.72 -3.15
CA TYR A 342 12.34 22.03 -4.35
C TYR A 342 11.48 22.37 -5.58
N GLU A 343 10.14 22.34 -5.46
CA GLU A 343 9.24 22.71 -6.55
C GLU A 343 9.47 24.16 -7.02
N ARG A 344 9.62 25.09 -6.08
CA ARG A 344 9.91 26.51 -6.39
C ARG A 344 11.26 26.69 -7.09
N ILE A 345 12.29 25.97 -6.65
CA ILE A 345 13.62 26.00 -7.27
C ILE A 345 13.54 25.43 -8.70
N CYS A 346 12.95 24.28 -8.88
CA CYS A 346 12.80 23.65 -10.19
C CYS A 346 12.03 24.55 -11.17
N HIS A 347 10.94 25.17 -10.72
CA HIS A 347 10.18 26.11 -11.52
C HIS A 347 11.04 27.32 -11.94
N ARG A 348 11.81 27.89 -11.02
CA ARG A 348 12.71 29.02 -11.31
C ARG A 348 13.81 28.64 -12.30
N LEU A 349 14.35 27.45 -12.22
CA LEU A 349 15.43 26.94 -13.06
C LEU A 349 14.93 26.39 -14.40
N GLY A 350 13.62 26.33 -14.64
CA GLY A 350 13.03 25.71 -15.81
C GLY A 350 13.18 24.19 -15.87
N ILE A 351 13.43 23.56 -14.70
CA ILE A 351 13.54 22.10 -14.58
C ILE A 351 12.11 21.52 -14.59
N LYS A 352 11.81 20.65 -15.55
CA LYS A 352 10.51 20.01 -15.64
C LYS A 352 10.34 18.97 -14.56
N ILE A 353 9.27 19.08 -13.76
CA ILE A 353 8.89 18.16 -12.70
C ILE A 353 7.45 17.68 -12.84
N SER A 354 6.94 17.64 -14.08
CA SER A 354 5.57 17.30 -14.41
C SER A 354 5.22 15.85 -14.00
N ARG A 355 3.92 15.55 -13.96
CA ARG A 355 3.43 14.18 -13.71
C ARG A 355 3.97 13.16 -14.72
N ASP A 356 4.32 13.58 -15.92
CA ASP A 356 4.83 12.71 -16.99
C ASP A 356 6.31 12.38 -16.79
N GLU A 357 7.09 13.27 -16.21
CA GLU A 357 8.50 13.04 -15.89
C GLU A 357 8.73 12.44 -14.51
N ILE A 358 7.73 12.50 -13.62
CA ILE A 358 7.73 11.93 -12.25
C ILE A 358 9.03 12.24 -11.47
N LYS A 359 9.64 13.40 -11.72
CA LYS A 359 10.75 13.91 -10.92
C LYS A 359 10.21 14.49 -9.60
N GLY A 360 10.94 14.29 -8.53
CA GLY A 360 10.64 14.80 -7.19
C GLY A 360 11.84 14.60 -6.30
N THR A 361 11.78 14.99 -5.03
CA THR A 361 12.92 14.81 -4.11
C THR A 361 13.35 13.35 -3.93
N HIS A 362 12.49 12.39 -4.26
CA HIS A 362 12.86 10.96 -4.29
C HIS A 362 13.80 10.61 -5.46
N SER A 363 13.91 11.49 -6.46
CA SER A 363 14.88 11.35 -7.56
C SER A 363 16.32 11.45 -7.05
N PHE A 364 16.59 12.30 -6.05
CA PHE A 364 17.93 12.39 -5.44
C PHE A 364 18.38 11.07 -4.82
N ARG A 365 17.45 10.30 -4.25
CA ARG A 365 17.77 8.96 -3.76
C ARG A 365 18.11 8.00 -4.89
N ARG A 366 17.47 8.13 -6.07
CA ARG A 366 17.83 7.33 -7.25
C ARG A 366 19.21 7.71 -7.76
N ASN A 367 19.51 9.01 -7.86
CA ASN A 367 20.84 9.48 -8.21
C ASN A 367 21.88 8.88 -7.26
N ALA A 368 21.71 9.06 -5.94
CA ALA A 368 22.67 8.58 -4.94
C ALA A 368 22.89 7.05 -4.98
N ILE A 369 21.81 6.26 -5.18
CA ILE A 369 21.95 4.79 -5.34
C ILE A 369 22.69 4.45 -6.61
N THR A 370 22.36 5.07 -7.74
CA THR A 370 23.03 4.85 -9.03
C THR A 370 24.51 5.20 -8.94
N ASP A 371 24.84 6.35 -8.34
CA ASP A 371 26.22 6.79 -8.17
C ASP A 371 27.04 5.81 -7.32
N VAL A 372 26.48 5.32 -6.21
CA VAL A 372 27.15 4.32 -5.35
C VAL A 372 27.33 3.00 -6.08
N VAL A 373 26.32 2.53 -6.82
CA VAL A 373 26.42 1.28 -7.60
C VAL A 373 27.51 1.41 -8.66
N ASN A 374 27.52 2.50 -9.42
CA ASN A 374 28.50 2.74 -10.47
C ASN A 374 29.93 2.90 -9.91
N ALA A 375 30.09 3.73 -8.86
CA ALA A 375 31.38 3.95 -8.22
C ALA A 375 31.97 2.69 -7.56
N SER A 376 31.12 1.77 -7.12
CA SER A 376 31.52 0.50 -6.50
C SER A 376 31.66 -0.68 -7.47
N GLY A 377 31.67 -0.42 -8.77
CA GLY A 377 31.79 -1.48 -9.79
C GLY A 377 30.58 -2.42 -9.85
N GLY A 378 29.38 -1.92 -9.60
CA GLY A 378 28.14 -2.70 -9.68
C GLY A 378 27.69 -3.31 -8.35
N ASN A 379 28.25 -2.90 -7.21
CA ASN A 379 27.89 -3.47 -5.90
C ASN A 379 26.53 -2.96 -5.39
N VAL A 380 25.46 -3.56 -5.90
CA VAL A 380 24.08 -3.25 -5.50
C VAL A 380 23.82 -3.57 -4.02
N ILE A 381 24.51 -4.57 -3.44
CA ILE A 381 24.37 -4.95 -2.03
C ILE A 381 24.83 -3.82 -1.12
N LEU A 382 25.98 -3.20 -1.44
CA LEU A 382 26.49 -2.03 -0.72
C LEU A 382 25.47 -0.90 -0.74
N ALA A 383 24.99 -0.53 -1.93
CA ALA A 383 23.98 0.51 -2.08
C ALA A 383 22.69 0.16 -1.32
N ALA A 384 22.20 -1.07 -1.40
CA ALA A 384 21.02 -1.52 -0.68
C ALA A 384 21.16 -1.35 0.85
N LYS A 385 22.31 -1.70 1.41
CA LYS A 385 22.61 -1.51 2.86
C LYS A 385 22.65 -0.02 3.24
N LEU A 386 23.38 0.81 2.49
CA LEU A 386 23.52 2.25 2.77
C LEU A 386 22.16 2.96 2.75
N PHE A 387 21.32 2.62 1.80
CA PHE A 387 20.03 3.29 1.62
C PHE A 387 18.85 2.56 2.28
N GLY A 388 19.06 1.41 2.95
CA GLY A 388 18.00 0.65 3.64
C GLY A 388 16.92 0.12 2.70
N ASN A 389 17.34 -0.49 1.60
CA ASN A 389 16.50 -1.22 0.64
C ASN A 389 16.92 -2.71 0.61
N SER A 390 16.13 -3.56 -0.07
CA SER A 390 16.64 -4.83 -0.54
C SER A 390 17.40 -4.65 -1.86
N PRO A 391 18.34 -5.54 -2.21
CA PRO A 391 19.04 -5.49 -3.51
C PRO A 391 18.08 -5.46 -4.70
N ASP A 392 17.01 -6.27 -4.69
CA ASP A 392 15.97 -6.28 -5.73
C ASP A 392 15.28 -4.95 -5.88
N VAL A 393 14.94 -4.29 -4.76
CA VAL A 393 14.31 -2.97 -4.75
C VAL A 393 15.30 -1.91 -5.24
N ALA A 394 16.59 -2.00 -4.85
CA ALA A 394 17.62 -1.10 -5.33
C ALA A 394 17.77 -1.21 -6.86
N THR A 395 17.87 -2.42 -7.39
CA THR A 395 18.00 -2.67 -8.82
C THR A 395 16.77 -2.22 -9.61
N LYS A 396 15.57 -2.69 -9.22
CA LYS A 396 14.35 -2.48 -10.01
C LYS A 396 13.78 -1.06 -9.95
N ASN A 397 13.97 -0.36 -8.82
CA ASN A 397 13.26 0.90 -8.59
C ASN A 397 14.16 2.13 -8.52
N TYR A 398 15.46 1.93 -8.36
CA TYR A 398 16.39 3.04 -8.12
C TYR A 398 17.56 3.09 -9.09
N TYR A 399 18.16 1.96 -9.44
CA TYR A 399 19.30 1.93 -10.33
C TYR A 399 18.88 2.31 -11.77
N THR A 400 19.49 3.34 -12.33
CA THR A 400 19.13 3.90 -13.64
C THR A 400 20.07 3.45 -14.77
N GLY A 401 20.91 2.45 -14.51
CA GLY A 401 21.82 1.92 -15.52
C GLY A 401 23.26 2.42 -15.38
N ILE A 402 24.12 1.90 -16.22
CA ILE A 402 25.55 2.22 -16.24
C ILE A 402 25.76 3.49 -17.07
N ASP A 403 26.54 4.43 -16.55
CA ASP A 403 27.02 5.57 -17.35
C ASP A 403 27.81 5.04 -18.57
N THR A 404 27.56 5.60 -19.74
CA THR A 404 28.22 5.24 -20.99
C THR A 404 29.75 5.30 -20.87
N LYS A 405 30.28 6.26 -20.09
CA LYS A 405 31.74 6.36 -19.84
C LYS A 405 32.25 5.19 -19.02
N GLU A 406 31.53 4.73 -18.02
CA GLU A 406 31.88 3.57 -17.21
C GLU A 406 31.75 2.28 -18.03
N ALA A 407 30.69 2.15 -18.83
CA ALA A 407 30.53 1.03 -19.76
C ALA A 407 31.71 0.93 -20.72
N LEU A 408 32.16 2.08 -21.28
CA LEU A 408 33.33 2.13 -22.18
C LEU A 408 34.61 1.68 -21.48
N LYS A 409 34.87 2.11 -20.24
CA LYS A 409 36.01 1.64 -19.44
C LYS A 409 36.01 0.13 -19.24
N VAL A 410 34.86 -0.46 -18.96
CA VAL A 410 34.70 -1.91 -18.77
C VAL A 410 34.93 -2.65 -20.09
N LEU A 411 34.32 -2.15 -21.18
CA LEU A 411 34.48 -2.75 -22.51
C LEU A 411 35.93 -2.70 -23.01
N ASN A 412 36.65 -1.59 -22.76
CA ASN A 412 38.06 -1.46 -23.13
C ASN A 412 38.99 -2.38 -22.33
N LYS A 413 38.58 -2.88 -21.16
CA LYS A 413 39.32 -3.89 -20.40
C LYS A 413 39.05 -5.31 -20.88
N ARG A 414 38.06 -5.52 -21.75
CA ARG A 414 37.72 -6.84 -22.28
C ARG A 414 38.84 -7.29 -23.26
N LYS A 415 39.59 -8.33 -22.91
CA LYS A 415 40.48 -8.99 -23.84
C LYS A 415 39.67 -9.76 -24.87
N LEU A 416 39.70 -9.32 -26.10
CA LEU A 416 39.18 -10.06 -27.24
C LEU A 416 40.35 -10.96 -27.68
N SER A 417 40.36 -12.22 -27.21
CA SER A 417 41.32 -13.25 -27.67
C SER A 417 40.90 -13.79 -29.03
#